data_200f3f32d1bcbc79a9ba01a0381397e4
#
_entry.id   200f3f32d1bcbc79a9ba01a0381397e4
#
_cell.length_a   1.000
_cell.length_b   1.000
_cell.length_c   1.000
_cell.angle_alpha   90.00
_cell.angle_beta   90.00
_cell.angle_gamma   90.00
#
_symmetry.space_group_name_H-M   'P 1'
#
loop_
_entity.id
_entity.type
_entity.pdbx_description
1 polymer ?
#
loop_
_entity_poly.entity_id
_entity_poly.type
_entity_poly.pdbx_seq_one_letter_code
_entity_poly.pdbx_strand_id
1 'polypeptide(L)'
;MKVVCGLDVHKDSVFCCILCANGEKIQHKFGVLTEELVTLRDLMVSEGVEECAMESTSIYWIPIWRVLEGSVKLHLVNPYFIKQLPGKKSDVNDAEWIATCLSKELIASSFVPDDKIQRLRQYDRRIFDLNVSISRNLVKLD
;
A
#
# COMPACT_ATOMS: atom_id res chain seq x y z
N MET A 1 4.41 15.08 15.72
CA MET A 1 3.34 14.40 14.97
C MET A 1 3.95 13.55 13.87
N LYS A 2 3.51 12.30 13.75
CA LYS A 2 4.06 11.40 12.74
C LYS A 2 3.60 11.79 11.35
N VAL A 3 4.48 11.62 10.37
CA VAL A 3 4.11 11.69 8.96
C VAL A 3 3.62 10.30 8.56
N VAL A 4 2.41 10.23 8.04
CA VAL A 4 1.77 8.97 7.68
C VAL A 4 1.30 8.98 6.24
N CYS A 5 1.13 7.80 5.66
CA CYS A 5 0.70 7.65 4.28
C CYS A 5 -0.43 6.63 4.19
N GLY A 6 -1.41 6.93 3.35
CA GLY A 6 -2.45 5.99 2.98
C GLY A 6 -2.34 5.63 1.51
N LEU A 7 -2.50 4.37 1.19
CA LEU A 7 -2.46 3.89 -0.19
C LEU A 7 -3.77 3.21 -0.53
N ASP A 8 -4.41 3.69 -1.57
CA ASP A 8 -5.58 3.07 -2.17
C ASP A 8 -5.11 2.29 -3.40
N VAL A 9 -5.05 0.98 -3.25
CA VAL A 9 -4.43 0.08 -4.22
C VAL A 9 -5.46 -0.45 -5.19
N HIS A 10 -5.20 -0.26 -6.47
CA HIS A 10 -6.00 -0.80 -7.57
C HIS A 10 -5.15 -1.71 -8.43
N LYS A 11 -5.77 -2.41 -9.37
CA LYS A 11 -5.07 -3.32 -10.27
C LYS A 11 -3.92 -2.63 -11.03
N ASP A 12 -4.18 -1.45 -11.56
CA ASP A 12 -3.24 -0.78 -12.46
C ASP A 12 -2.69 0.53 -11.89
N SER A 13 -3.08 0.89 -10.68
CA SER A 13 -2.67 2.16 -10.10
C SER A 13 -2.73 2.15 -8.58
N VAL A 14 -1.99 3.07 -7.98
CA VAL A 14 -1.97 3.31 -6.54
C VAL A 14 -2.16 4.79 -6.30
N PHE A 15 -3.20 5.13 -5.55
CA PHE A 15 -3.39 6.49 -5.07
C PHE A 15 -2.71 6.64 -3.72
N CYS A 16 -1.88 7.67 -3.59
CA CYS A 16 -1.09 7.92 -2.40
C CYS A 16 -1.51 9.25 -1.78
N CYS A 17 -1.71 9.25 -0.47
CA CYS A 17 -1.91 10.47 0.29
C CYS A 17 -0.97 10.47 1.48
N ILE A 18 -0.08 11.45 1.55
CA ILE A 18 0.84 11.65 2.66
C ILE A 18 0.32 12.81 3.50
N LEU A 19 0.10 12.56 4.79
CA LEU A 19 -0.27 13.60 5.74
C LEU A 19 0.99 14.04 6.48
N CYS A 20 1.39 15.28 6.24
CA CYS A 20 2.60 15.85 6.81
C CYS A 20 2.35 16.38 8.23
N ALA A 21 3.43 16.52 9.01
CA ALA A 21 3.34 16.99 10.39
C ALA A 21 2.77 18.41 10.51
N ASN A 22 2.94 19.23 9.47
CA ASN A 22 2.43 20.61 9.45
C ASN A 22 0.97 20.71 8.99
N GLY A 23 0.31 19.58 8.72
CA GLY A 23 -1.07 19.54 8.24
C GLY A 23 -1.22 19.54 6.73
N GLU A 24 -0.14 19.67 5.99
CA GLU A 24 -0.19 19.59 4.53
C GLU A 24 -0.47 18.18 4.06
N LYS A 25 -1.08 18.06 2.88
CA LYS A 25 -1.36 16.81 2.23
C LYS A 25 -0.63 16.74 0.91
N ILE A 26 0.03 15.62 0.65
CA ILE A 26 0.67 15.36 -0.63
C ILE A 26 -0.07 14.18 -1.26
N GLN A 27 -0.67 14.41 -2.41
CA GLN A 27 -1.46 13.38 -3.10
C GLN A 27 -0.90 13.15 -4.50
N HIS A 28 -0.63 11.89 -4.81
CA HIS A 28 -0.14 11.47 -6.12
C HIS A 28 -0.76 10.15 -6.53
N LYS A 29 -0.80 9.93 -7.82
CA LYS A 29 -1.19 8.65 -8.41
C LYS A 29 0.03 8.04 -9.08
N PHE A 30 0.28 6.77 -8.79
CA PHE A 30 1.37 6.00 -9.39
C PHE A 30 0.82 4.79 -10.12
N GLY A 31 1.55 4.34 -11.14
CA GLY A 31 1.30 3.04 -11.71
C GLY A 31 1.89 1.93 -10.84
N VAL A 32 1.76 0.70 -11.28
CA VAL A 32 2.20 -0.47 -10.52
C VAL A 32 3.48 -1.11 -11.08
N LEU A 33 4.10 -0.47 -12.07
CA LEU A 33 5.41 -0.91 -12.55
C LEU A 33 6.46 -0.68 -11.48
N THR A 34 7.48 -1.53 -11.46
CA THR A 34 8.53 -1.45 -10.44
C THR A 34 9.15 -0.06 -10.35
N GLU A 35 9.41 0.58 -11.49
CA GLU A 35 9.97 1.93 -11.54
C GLU A 35 9.08 2.95 -10.83
N GLU A 36 7.77 2.84 -11.02
CA GLU A 36 6.82 3.76 -10.41
C GLU A 36 6.68 3.50 -8.92
N LEU A 37 6.74 2.23 -8.49
CA LEU A 37 6.70 1.88 -7.07
C LEU A 37 7.97 2.33 -6.35
N VAL A 38 9.11 2.28 -7.01
CA VAL A 38 10.37 2.83 -6.47
C VAL A 38 10.26 4.34 -6.31
N THR A 39 9.64 5.03 -7.28
CA THR A 39 9.39 6.47 -7.18
C THR A 39 8.49 6.79 -5.99
N LEU A 40 7.44 5.99 -5.78
CA LEU A 40 6.57 6.11 -4.61
C LEU A 40 7.36 5.95 -3.31
N ARG A 41 8.20 4.92 -3.23
CA ARG A 41 9.05 4.70 -2.06
C ARG A 41 9.97 5.88 -1.80
N ASP A 42 10.62 6.37 -2.85
CA ASP A 42 11.54 7.50 -2.72
C ASP A 42 10.83 8.77 -2.26
N LEU A 43 9.62 9.01 -2.74
CA LEU A 43 8.79 10.11 -2.27
C LEU A 43 8.48 9.96 -0.78
N MET A 44 8.08 8.78 -0.35
CA MET A 44 7.76 8.52 1.05
C MET A 44 8.97 8.73 1.95
N VAL A 45 10.12 8.24 1.53
CA VAL A 45 11.37 8.42 2.29
C VAL A 45 11.76 9.89 2.37
N SER A 46 11.66 10.62 1.26
CA SER A 46 12.03 12.03 1.21
C SER A 46 11.10 12.89 2.07
N GLU A 47 9.84 12.53 2.20
CA GLU A 47 8.87 13.23 3.05
C GLU A 47 8.91 12.79 4.51
N GLY A 48 9.73 11.81 4.85
CA GLY A 48 9.87 11.34 6.22
C GLY A 48 8.70 10.52 6.71
N VAL A 49 8.03 9.79 5.83
CA VAL A 49 6.91 8.93 6.22
C VAL A 49 7.39 7.83 7.16
N GLU A 50 6.77 7.75 8.32
CA GLU A 50 7.09 6.74 9.33
C GLU A 50 6.23 5.51 9.22
N GLU A 51 4.94 5.69 8.94
CA GLU A 51 3.98 4.59 8.84
C GLU A 51 3.12 4.76 7.58
N CYS A 52 2.77 3.64 6.98
CA CYS A 52 1.94 3.60 5.79
C CYS A 52 0.91 2.49 5.93
N ALA A 53 -0.34 2.77 5.60
CA ALA A 53 -1.41 1.79 5.58
C ALA A 53 -1.90 1.58 4.15
N MET A 54 -2.21 0.33 3.79
CA MET A 54 -2.77 0.00 2.48
C MET A 54 -3.87 -1.04 2.64
N GLU A 55 -4.83 -1.00 1.72
CA GLU A 55 -5.92 -1.96 1.72
C GLU A 55 -5.45 -3.33 1.22
N SER A 56 -5.99 -4.39 1.84
CA SER A 56 -5.63 -5.77 1.52
C SER A 56 -6.53 -6.40 0.46
N THR A 57 -7.04 -5.61 -0.46
CA THR A 57 -7.92 -6.11 -1.52
C THR A 57 -7.14 -6.98 -2.49
N SER A 58 -7.61 -8.22 -2.70
CA SER A 58 -7.01 -9.15 -3.65
C SER A 58 -5.51 -9.34 -3.40
N ILE A 59 -4.73 -9.43 -4.48
CA ILE A 59 -3.27 -9.64 -4.43
C ILE A 59 -2.49 -8.40 -4.88
N TYR A 60 -3.18 -7.32 -5.27
CA TYR A 60 -2.53 -6.16 -5.89
C TYR A 60 -1.63 -5.39 -4.93
N TRP A 61 -1.82 -5.54 -3.62
CA TRP A 61 -0.99 -4.90 -2.60
C TRP A 61 0.39 -5.57 -2.45
N ILE A 62 0.55 -6.82 -2.89
CA ILE A 62 1.76 -7.61 -2.63
C ILE A 62 3.03 -6.98 -3.23
N PRO A 63 3.07 -6.58 -4.51
CA PRO A 63 4.26 -5.94 -5.07
C PRO A 63 4.61 -4.64 -4.36
N ILE A 64 3.60 -3.88 -3.94
CA ILE A 64 3.79 -2.62 -3.23
C ILE A 64 4.41 -2.87 -1.87
N TRP A 65 3.90 -3.85 -1.15
CA TRP A 65 4.43 -4.26 0.14
C TRP A 65 5.92 -4.59 0.05
N ARG A 66 6.29 -5.36 -0.96
CA ARG A 66 7.70 -5.78 -1.14
C ARG A 66 8.64 -4.61 -1.39
N VAL A 67 8.19 -3.62 -2.13
CA VAL A 67 9.01 -2.43 -2.40
C VAL A 67 9.15 -1.57 -1.15
N LEU A 68 8.12 -1.49 -0.32
CA LEU A 68 8.06 -0.57 0.81
C LEU A 68 8.52 -1.18 2.14
N GLU A 69 8.56 -2.49 2.28
CA GLU A 69 8.71 -3.16 3.58
C GLU A 69 10.02 -2.82 4.32
N GLY A 70 11.04 -2.42 3.64
CA GLY A 70 12.31 -2.05 4.26
C GLY A 70 12.46 -0.57 4.58
N SER A 71 11.52 0.26 4.15
CA SER A 71 11.66 1.72 4.21
C SER A 71 10.71 2.39 5.19
N VAL A 72 9.52 1.82 5.38
CA VAL A 72 8.50 2.38 6.28
C VAL A 72 7.81 1.23 7.02
N LYS A 73 7.18 1.57 8.14
CA LYS A 73 6.37 0.60 8.86
C LYS A 73 5.03 0.44 8.14
N LEU A 74 4.75 -0.76 7.67
CA LEU A 74 3.57 -1.04 6.87
C LEU A 74 2.45 -1.64 7.71
N HIS A 75 1.22 -1.23 7.38
CA HIS A 75 0.00 -1.79 7.93
C HIS A 75 -0.89 -2.25 6.79
N LEU A 76 -1.37 -3.48 6.89
CA LEU A 76 -2.34 -4.01 5.94
C LEU A 76 -3.70 -3.94 6.59
N VAL A 77 -4.66 -3.28 5.94
CA VAL A 77 -5.98 -3.06 6.51
C VAL A 77 -7.07 -3.67 5.66
N ASN A 78 -8.10 -4.19 6.33
CA ASN A 78 -9.26 -4.73 5.66
C ASN A 78 -10.13 -3.56 5.17
N PRO A 79 -10.42 -3.47 3.86
CA PRO A 79 -11.23 -2.37 3.33
C PRO A 79 -12.63 -2.32 3.95
N TYR A 80 -13.19 -3.45 4.29
CA TYR A 80 -14.49 -3.51 4.97
C TYR A 80 -14.45 -2.80 6.31
N PHE A 81 -13.40 -3.02 7.10
CA PHE A 81 -13.21 -2.38 8.39
C PHE A 81 -13.04 -0.86 8.25
N ILE A 82 -12.22 -0.44 7.30
CA ILE A 82 -11.96 0.98 7.05
C ILE A 82 -13.24 1.73 6.69
N LYS A 83 -14.10 1.11 5.87
CA LYS A 83 -15.36 1.74 5.46
C LYS A 83 -16.37 1.90 6.59
N GLN A 84 -16.23 1.11 7.64
CA GLN A 84 -17.15 1.19 8.78
C GLN A 84 -16.74 2.22 9.82
N LEU A 85 -15.53 2.76 9.75
CA LEU A 85 -15.08 3.76 10.69
C LEU A 85 -15.87 5.06 10.49
N PRO A 86 -16.36 5.67 11.60
CA PRO A 86 -17.15 6.90 11.51
C PRO A 86 -16.29 8.11 11.16
N GLY A 87 -16.93 9.12 10.59
CA GLY A 87 -16.30 10.42 10.39
C GLY A 87 -15.76 10.67 9.00
N LYS A 88 -15.89 9.74 8.06
CA LYS A 88 -15.47 9.99 6.69
C LYS A 88 -16.42 10.99 6.02
N LYS A 89 -15.84 12.07 5.52
CA LYS A 89 -16.58 13.05 4.73
C LYS A 89 -16.65 12.59 3.27
N SER A 90 -17.72 12.94 2.58
CA SER A 90 -17.95 12.48 1.21
C SER A 90 -16.94 13.00 0.20
N ASP A 91 -16.28 14.12 0.48
CA ASP A 91 -15.27 14.72 -0.38
C ASP A 91 -13.85 14.19 -0.15
N VAL A 92 -13.69 13.29 0.82
CA VAL A 92 -12.39 12.69 1.15
C VAL A 92 -12.22 11.40 0.35
N ASN A 93 -11.12 11.31 -0.42
CA ASN A 93 -10.84 10.10 -1.17
C ASN A 93 -10.33 8.98 -0.26
N ASP A 94 -10.30 7.75 -0.78
CA ASP A 94 -9.98 6.57 0.02
C ASP A 94 -8.55 6.60 0.57
N ALA A 95 -7.59 7.06 -0.21
CA ALA A 95 -6.20 7.15 0.26
C ALA A 95 -6.07 8.15 1.40
N GLU A 96 -6.71 9.30 1.29
CA GLU A 96 -6.72 10.31 2.35
C GLU A 96 -7.42 9.77 3.60
N TRP A 97 -8.52 9.05 3.43
CA TRP A 97 -9.23 8.46 4.57
C TRP A 97 -8.38 7.42 5.30
N ILE A 98 -7.69 6.56 4.56
CA ILE A 98 -6.78 5.58 5.14
C ILE A 98 -5.67 6.28 5.94
N ALA A 99 -5.06 7.31 5.36
CA ALA A 99 -4.03 8.09 6.05
C ALA A 99 -4.58 8.77 7.30
N THR A 100 -5.78 9.33 7.23
CA THR A 100 -6.44 9.98 8.36
C THR A 100 -6.70 8.99 9.49
N CYS A 101 -7.21 7.81 9.16
CA CYS A 101 -7.45 6.77 10.16
C CYS A 101 -6.16 6.32 10.83
N LEU A 102 -5.09 6.20 10.06
CA LEU A 102 -3.79 5.83 10.58
C LEU A 102 -3.23 6.92 11.51
N SER A 103 -3.36 8.20 11.12
CA SER A 103 -2.87 9.31 11.94
C SER A 103 -3.61 9.42 13.28
N LYS A 104 -4.86 9.01 13.31
CA LYS A 104 -5.69 9.03 14.54
C LYS A 104 -5.62 7.72 15.32
N GLU A 105 -4.76 6.81 14.90
CA GLU A 105 -4.60 5.49 15.53
C GLU A 105 -5.89 4.68 15.59
N LEU A 106 -6.80 4.90 14.65
CA LEU A 106 -8.05 4.15 14.55
C LEU A 106 -7.87 2.80 13.86
N ILE A 107 -6.75 2.60 13.19
CA ILE A 107 -6.40 1.34 12.57
C ILE A 107 -5.69 0.51 13.63
N ALA A 108 -6.33 -0.57 14.06
CA ALA A 108 -5.65 -1.56 14.85
C ALA A 108 -4.48 -2.08 14.02
N SER A 109 -3.28 -1.97 14.56
CA SER A 109 -2.07 -2.47 13.91
C SER A 109 -2.34 -3.91 13.48
N SER A 110 -2.64 -4.12 12.20
CA SER A 110 -2.73 -5.46 11.67
C SER A 110 -1.31 -5.96 11.51
N PHE A 111 -0.79 -6.47 12.62
CA PHE A 111 0.47 -7.17 12.61
C PHE A 111 0.32 -8.38 11.69
N VAL A 112 1.10 -8.42 10.62
CA VAL A 112 1.14 -9.59 9.75
C VAL A 112 2.16 -10.55 10.38
N PRO A 113 1.71 -11.70 10.93
CA PRO A 113 2.63 -12.66 11.55
C PRO A 113 3.67 -13.15 10.54
N ASP A 114 4.86 -13.49 11.02
CA ASP A 114 5.96 -13.93 10.17
C ASP A 114 5.57 -15.09 9.27
N ASP A 115 4.81 -16.05 9.78
CA ASP A 115 4.34 -17.19 8.99
C ASP A 115 3.41 -16.74 7.84
N LYS A 116 2.59 -15.73 8.07
CA LYS A 116 1.73 -15.19 7.04
C LYS A 116 2.54 -14.43 5.98
N ILE A 117 3.57 -13.71 6.40
CA ILE A 117 4.51 -13.06 5.48
C ILE A 117 5.21 -14.12 4.63
N GLN A 118 5.65 -15.21 5.23
CA GLN A 118 6.27 -16.32 4.52
C GLN A 118 5.33 -16.92 3.47
N ARG A 119 4.07 -17.11 3.80
CA ARG A 119 3.07 -17.59 2.85
C ARG A 119 2.87 -16.62 1.70
N LEU A 120 2.83 -15.34 1.97
CA LEU A 120 2.70 -14.32 0.94
C LEU A 120 3.90 -14.31 0.01
N ARG A 121 5.11 -14.47 0.56
CA ARG A 121 6.33 -14.57 -0.24
C ARG A 121 6.32 -15.82 -1.12
N GLN A 122 5.84 -16.93 -0.61
CA GLN A 122 5.70 -18.15 -1.39
C GLN A 122 4.65 -18.00 -2.50
N TYR A 123 3.52 -17.38 -2.19
CA TYR A 123 2.48 -17.12 -3.16
C TYR A 123 2.97 -16.23 -4.29
N ASP A 124 3.65 -15.15 -3.95
CA ASP A 124 4.23 -14.23 -4.91
C ASP A 124 5.28 -14.92 -5.78
N ARG A 125 6.08 -15.80 -5.20
CA ARG A 125 7.05 -16.60 -5.95
C ARG A 125 6.37 -17.51 -6.96
N ARG A 126 5.25 -18.14 -6.59
CA ARG A 126 4.48 -18.97 -7.53
C ARG A 126 3.94 -18.17 -8.68
N ILE A 127 3.42 -17.00 -8.43
CA ILE A 127 2.92 -16.10 -9.48
C ILE A 127 4.05 -15.75 -10.42
N PHE A 128 5.22 -15.40 -9.89
CA PHE A 128 6.39 -15.10 -10.69
C PHE A 128 6.80 -16.30 -11.56
N ASP A 129 6.86 -17.48 -11.00
CA ASP A 129 7.23 -18.69 -11.72
C ASP A 129 6.24 -19.01 -12.84
N LEU A 130 4.94 -18.84 -12.60
CA LEU A 130 3.91 -19.02 -13.62
C LEU A 130 4.07 -18.01 -14.75
N ASN A 131 4.31 -16.76 -14.42
CA ASN A 131 4.52 -15.71 -15.42
C ASN A 131 5.75 -15.99 -16.28
N VAL A 132 6.83 -16.46 -15.68
CA VAL A 132 8.03 -16.84 -16.41
C VAL A 132 7.75 -17.99 -17.37
N SER A 133 7.03 -19.01 -16.92
CA SER A 133 6.65 -20.16 -17.77
C SER A 133 5.80 -19.73 -18.94
N ILE A 134 4.80 -18.90 -18.72
CA ILE A 134 3.93 -18.38 -19.77
C ILE A 134 4.71 -17.53 -20.76
N SER A 135 5.60 -16.68 -20.29
CA SER A 135 6.45 -15.84 -21.14
C SER A 135 7.33 -16.65 -22.07
N ARG A 136 7.84 -17.81 -21.60
CA ARG A 136 8.65 -18.71 -22.43
C ARG A 136 7.85 -19.36 -23.54
N ASN A 137 6.56 -19.59 -23.29
CA ASN A 137 5.73 -20.33 -24.23
C ASN A 137 5.04 -19.43 -25.26
N LEU A 138 4.39 -18.36 -24.86
CA LEU A 138 3.58 -17.57 -25.78
C LEU A 138 3.45 -16.10 -25.43
N VAL A 139 2.94 -15.80 -24.25
CA VAL A 139 2.49 -14.45 -23.92
C VAL A 139 2.81 -14.15 -22.47
N LYS A 140 3.27 -12.95 -22.24
CA LYS A 140 3.45 -12.45 -20.90
C LYS A 140 2.11 -11.97 -20.38
N LEU A 141 1.67 -12.50 -19.24
CA LEU A 141 0.50 -12.05 -18.54
C LEU A 141 0.95 -11.17 -17.37
N ASP A 142 0.50 -9.95 -17.37
CA ASP A 142 0.77 -9.02 -16.30
C ASP A 142 -0.35 -9.07 -15.24
#